data_cedc01cb34271702763060b3ab050a5d
#
_entry.id   cedc01cb34271702763060b3ab050a5d
#
_cell.length_a   1.000
_cell.length_b   1.000
_cell.length_c   1.000
_cell.angle_alpha   90.00
_cell.angle_beta   90.00
_cell.angle_gamma   90.00
#
_symmetry.space_group_name_H-M   'P 1'
#
loop_
_entity.id
_entity.type
_entity.pdbx_description
1 polymer ?
#
loop_
_entity_poly.entity_id
_entity_poly.type
_entity_poly.pdbx_seq_one_letter_code
_entity_poly.pdbx_strand_id
1 'polypeptide(L)'
;MTNIRLLDCTLRDGGYCNNWTFGQNNIHKIVNGLLEANLDIVEVGYISQKKEFNIDRTQYTSFEQASQFIPENRECRIFVGMINYGEFNIDDIPVYDGSSVEGIRVTFHKKERVEALEFCAKLKEKGYKVFIQGMVSLSYTDEEFLDLIKRWGIHWDRVICN
;
A
#
# COMPACT_ATOMS: atom_id res chain seq x y z
N MET A 1 -0.82 25.64 4.23
CA MET A 1 -2.01 24.75 4.12
C MET A 1 -1.49 23.34 3.95
N THR A 2 -1.84 22.43 4.84
CA THR A 2 -1.51 21.01 4.68
C THR A 2 -2.37 20.46 3.55
N ASN A 3 -1.74 20.10 2.42
CA ASN A 3 -2.45 19.44 1.33
C ASN A 3 -2.86 18.04 1.78
N ILE A 4 -4.15 17.84 1.97
CA ILE A 4 -4.74 16.51 2.15
C ILE A 4 -4.63 15.78 0.82
N ARG A 5 -4.15 14.54 0.83
CA ARG A 5 -4.16 13.66 -0.33
C ARG A 5 -5.15 12.53 -0.12
N LEU A 6 -5.85 12.19 -1.18
CA LEU A 6 -6.83 11.10 -1.18
C LEU A 6 -6.19 9.84 -1.74
N LEU A 7 -6.36 8.74 -0.99
CA LEU A 7 -6.00 7.40 -1.43
C LEU A 7 -7.28 6.60 -1.71
N ASP A 8 -7.38 6.03 -2.91
CA ASP A 8 -8.41 5.03 -3.23
C ASP A 8 -7.84 3.63 -2.99
N CYS A 9 -8.61 2.79 -2.32
CA CYS A 9 -8.27 1.40 -2.05
C CYS A 9 -9.32 0.40 -2.57
N THR A 10 -10.13 0.82 -3.56
CA THR A 10 -11.20 -0.02 -4.14
C THR A 10 -10.68 -1.38 -4.60
N LEU A 11 -9.56 -1.41 -5.33
CA LEU A 11 -8.98 -2.63 -5.87
C LEU A 11 -8.41 -3.57 -4.77
N ARG A 12 -8.12 -3.06 -3.59
CA ARG A 12 -7.68 -3.88 -2.46
C ARG A 12 -8.84 -4.19 -1.52
N ASP A 13 -9.52 -3.18 -0.99
CA ASP A 13 -10.55 -3.33 0.04
C ASP A 13 -11.86 -3.87 -0.52
N GLY A 14 -12.27 -3.40 -1.69
CA GLY A 14 -13.42 -3.94 -2.42
C GLY A 14 -13.28 -5.41 -2.79
N GLY A 15 -12.06 -5.93 -2.80
CA GLY A 15 -11.78 -7.35 -3.04
C GLY A 15 -12.43 -8.31 -2.04
N TYR A 16 -12.72 -7.86 -0.83
CA TYR A 16 -13.46 -8.67 0.15
C TYR A 16 -14.88 -9.03 -0.30
N CYS A 17 -15.47 -8.23 -1.20
CA CYS A 17 -16.82 -8.47 -1.71
C CYS A 17 -16.86 -9.48 -2.86
N ASN A 18 -15.77 -9.62 -3.62
CA ASN A 18 -15.72 -10.43 -4.85
C ASN A 18 -14.52 -11.40 -4.91
N ASN A 19 -13.90 -11.68 -3.76
CA ASN A 19 -12.68 -12.47 -3.66
C ASN A 19 -11.54 -11.94 -4.56
N TRP A 20 -11.41 -10.61 -4.61
CA TRP A 20 -10.46 -9.85 -5.45
C TRP A 20 -10.56 -10.13 -6.96
N THR A 21 -11.60 -10.80 -7.42
CA THR A 21 -11.81 -11.11 -8.83
C THR A 21 -12.57 -9.98 -9.50
N PHE A 22 -11.84 -9.00 -10.01
CA PHE A 22 -12.42 -7.86 -10.74
C PHE A 22 -12.46 -8.10 -12.24
N GLY A 23 -11.54 -8.92 -12.77
CA GLY A 23 -11.27 -9.09 -14.20
C GLY A 23 -10.43 -7.96 -14.78
N GLN A 24 -9.48 -8.28 -15.66
CA GLN A 24 -8.49 -7.34 -16.21
C GLN A 24 -9.13 -6.06 -16.76
N ASN A 25 -10.18 -6.21 -17.58
CA ASN A 25 -10.86 -5.07 -18.20
C ASN A 25 -11.45 -4.10 -17.17
N ASN A 26 -11.99 -4.61 -16.06
CA ASN A 26 -12.54 -3.77 -15.01
C ASN A 26 -11.44 -3.13 -14.16
N ILE A 27 -10.33 -3.84 -13.92
CA ILE A 27 -9.17 -3.26 -13.22
C ILE A 27 -8.67 -2.04 -14.00
N HIS A 28 -8.46 -2.17 -15.31
CA HIS A 28 -8.06 -1.05 -16.17
C HIS A 28 -9.06 0.11 -16.14
N LYS A 29 -10.38 -0.19 -16.22
CA LYS A 29 -11.42 0.85 -16.15
C LYS A 29 -11.42 1.58 -14.82
N ILE A 30 -11.24 0.85 -13.70
CA ILE A 30 -11.19 1.44 -12.36
C ILE A 30 -9.95 2.34 -12.26
N VAL A 31 -8.76 1.85 -12.63
CA VAL A 31 -7.52 2.65 -12.59
C VAL A 31 -7.67 3.92 -13.42
N ASN A 32 -8.15 3.82 -14.66
CA ASN A 32 -8.35 4.99 -15.52
C ASN A 32 -9.37 5.97 -14.96
N GLY A 33 -10.49 5.49 -14.43
CA GLY A 33 -11.50 6.34 -13.79
C GLY A 33 -10.96 7.08 -12.55
N LEU A 34 -10.07 6.45 -11.77
CA LEU A 34 -9.41 7.09 -10.62
C LEU A 34 -8.42 8.18 -11.06
N LEU A 35 -7.71 7.96 -12.19
CA LEU A 35 -6.87 8.99 -12.80
C LEU A 35 -7.70 10.17 -13.30
N GLU A 36 -8.79 9.92 -14.01
CA GLU A 36 -9.73 10.95 -14.48
C GLU A 36 -10.36 11.74 -13.32
N ALA A 37 -10.64 11.06 -12.19
CA ALA A 37 -11.13 11.68 -10.97
C ALA A 37 -10.05 12.48 -10.20
N ASN A 38 -8.82 12.53 -10.70
CA ASN A 38 -7.70 13.23 -10.08
C ASN A 38 -7.34 12.76 -8.65
N LEU A 39 -7.49 11.48 -8.36
CA LEU A 39 -7.04 10.91 -7.08
C LEU A 39 -5.52 10.98 -6.96
N ASP A 40 -5.02 11.32 -5.77
CA ASP A 40 -3.58 11.48 -5.54
C ASP A 40 -2.84 10.15 -5.45
N ILE A 41 -3.49 9.13 -4.87
CA ILE A 41 -2.89 7.84 -4.57
C ILE A 41 -3.87 6.72 -4.96
N VAL A 42 -3.37 5.73 -5.70
CA VAL A 42 -4.17 4.57 -6.15
C VAL A 42 -3.54 3.30 -5.59
N GLU A 43 -4.28 2.57 -4.76
CA GLU A 43 -3.85 1.26 -4.27
C GLU A 43 -4.29 0.18 -5.26
N VAL A 44 -3.33 -0.42 -5.95
CA VAL A 44 -3.59 -1.38 -7.04
C VAL A 44 -4.03 -2.76 -6.55
N GLY A 45 -3.79 -3.07 -5.27
CA GLY A 45 -4.20 -4.34 -4.69
C GLY A 45 -3.30 -4.77 -3.53
N TYR A 46 -3.38 -6.07 -3.25
CA TYR A 46 -2.68 -6.71 -2.15
C TYR A 46 -1.54 -7.58 -2.67
N ILE A 47 -0.35 -7.42 -2.12
CA ILE A 47 0.84 -8.19 -2.49
C ILE A 47 1.17 -9.17 -1.37
N SER A 48 1.20 -10.48 -1.66
CA SER A 48 1.46 -11.52 -0.68
C SER A 48 2.03 -12.77 -1.34
N GLN A 49 3.16 -13.25 -0.86
CA GLN A 49 3.77 -14.52 -1.32
C GLN A 49 2.92 -15.76 -0.95
N LYS A 50 1.91 -15.61 -0.09
CA LYS A 50 1.02 -16.70 0.34
C LYS A 50 -0.15 -16.94 -0.61
N LYS A 51 -0.23 -16.19 -1.71
CA LYS A 51 -1.32 -16.25 -2.69
C LYS A 51 -0.84 -16.85 -3.99
N GLU A 52 -1.80 -17.31 -4.80
CA GLU A 52 -1.55 -17.71 -6.17
C GLU A 52 -1.91 -16.55 -7.10
N PHE A 53 -1.04 -16.30 -8.08
CA PHE A 53 -1.28 -15.25 -9.06
C PHE A 53 -2.39 -15.65 -10.03
N ASN A 54 -3.32 -14.73 -10.23
CA ASN A 54 -4.33 -14.80 -11.28
C ASN A 54 -4.52 -13.39 -11.84
N ILE A 55 -4.38 -13.22 -13.14
CA ILE A 55 -4.44 -11.93 -13.82
C ILE A 55 -5.77 -11.18 -13.67
N ASP A 56 -6.86 -11.90 -13.41
CA ASP A 56 -8.19 -11.32 -13.16
C ASP A 56 -8.38 -10.85 -11.71
N ARG A 57 -7.35 -11.04 -10.85
CA ARG A 57 -7.40 -10.71 -9.43
C ARG A 57 -6.42 -9.61 -9.08
N THR A 58 -6.78 -8.82 -8.08
CA THR A 58 -5.92 -7.77 -7.51
C THR A 58 -5.15 -8.27 -6.28
N GLN A 59 -4.81 -9.56 -6.27
CA GLN A 59 -3.89 -10.19 -5.34
C GLN A 59 -2.67 -10.66 -6.12
N TYR A 60 -1.51 -10.14 -5.77
CA TYR A 60 -0.26 -10.34 -6.49
C TYR A 60 0.75 -11.07 -5.62
N THR A 61 1.67 -11.82 -6.21
CA THR A 61 2.74 -12.53 -5.50
C THR A 61 4.07 -11.77 -5.56
N SER A 62 4.16 -10.76 -6.43
CA SER A 62 5.34 -9.91 -6.57
C SER A 62 4.98 -8.44 -6.84
N PHE A 63 5.94 -7.55 -6.65
CA PHE A 63 5.80 -6.12 -6.96
C PHE A 63 5.69 -5.87 -8.47
N GLU A 64 6.36 -6.69 -9.29
CA GLU A 64 6.25 -6.65 -10.74
C GLU A 64 4.82 -6.97 -11.21
N GLN A 65 4.20 -8.03 -10.67
CA GLN A 65 2.82 -8.36 -11.00
C GLN A 65 1.86 -7.24 -10.60
N ALA A 66 2.08 -6.59 -9.45
CA ALA A 66 1.25 -5.47 -9.02
C ALA A 66 1.34 -4.26 -9.95
N SER A 67 2.43 -4.12 -10.70
CA SER A 67 2.63 -2.98 -11.60
C SER A 67 1.97 -3.12 -12.97
N GLN A 68 1.51 -4.31 -13.35
CA GLN A 68 0.98 -4.58 -14.70
C GLN A 68 -0.25 -3.74 -15.09
N PHE A 69 -0.98 -3.23 -14.09
CA PHE A 69 -2.14 -2.36 -14.30
C PHE A 69 -1.83 -0.87 -14.12
N ILE A 70 -0.56 -0.53 -13.85
CA ILE A 70 -0.12 0.85 -13.71
C ILE A 70 0.16 1.40 -15.11
N PRO A 71 -0.48 2.50 -15.54
CA PRO A 71 -0.23 3.08 -16.84
C PRO A 71 1.18 3.70 -16.91
N GLU A 72 1.77 3.73 -18.10
CA GLU A 72 3.06 4.37 -18.35
C GLU A 72 3.05 5.84 -17.95
N ASN A 73 1.99 6.55 -18.34
CA ASN A 73 1.75 7.93 -17.89
C ASN A 73 1.00 7.90 -16.55
N ARG A 74 1.72 8.08 -15.47
CA ARG A 74 1.18 8.10 -14.10
C ARG A 74 0.55 9.43 -13.70
N GLU A 75 0.66 10.47 -14.53
CA GLU A 75 0.12 11.82 -14.29
C GLU A 75 0.47 12.39 -12.90
N CYS A 76 1.67 12.12 -12.41
CA CYS A 76 2.13 12.48 -11.07
C CYS A 76 1.36 11.80 -9.92
N ARG A 77 0.62 10.73 -10.18
CA ARG A 77 -0.06 9.92 -9.16
C ARG A 77 0.88 8.91 -8.54
N ILE A 78 0.63 8.60 -7.28
CA ILE A 78 1.37 7.58 -6.54
C ILE A 78 0.59 6.27 -6.61
N PHE A 79 1.20 5.24 -7.18
CA PHE A 79 0.64 3.90 -7.17
C PHE A 79 1.24 3.10 -6.01
N VAL A 80 0.39 2.47 -5.20
CA VAL A 80 0.80 1.72 -4.03
C VAL A 80 0.26 0.30 -4.05
N GLY A 81 1.01 -0.62 -3.46
CA GLY A 81 0.55 -1.95 -3.13
C GLY A 81 0.52 -2.14 -1.61
N MET A 82 -0.45 -2.88 -1.09
CA MET A 82 -0.51 -3.19 0.33
C MET A 82 0.18 -4.53 0.62
N ILE A 83 0.93 -4.57 1.71
CA ILE A 83 1.50 -5.80 2.28
C ILE A 83 1.17 -5.89 3.76
N ASN A 84 1.12 -7.11 4.32
CA ASN A 84 1.10 -7.31 5.76
C ASN A 84 2.54 -7.42 6.28
N TYR A 85 2.80 -6.78 7.42
CA TYR A 85 4.04 -7.01 8.15
C TYR A 85 4.20 -8.51 8.47
N GLY A 86 5.42 -9.04 8.30
CA GLY A 86 5.74 -10.45 8.53
C GLY A 86 5.41 -11.40 7.36
N GLU A 87 4.89 -10.89 6.22
CA GLU A 87 4.70 -11.71 5.01
C GLU A 87 5.89 -11.68 4.05
N PHE A 88 6.74 -10.67 4.16
CA PHE A 88 7.97 -10.54 3.39
C PHE A 88 9.18 -10.41 4.30
N ASN A 89 10.29 -11.05 3.91
CA ASN A 89 11.58 -10.66 4.42
C ASN A 89 12.01 -9.37 3.68
N ILE A 90 12.63 -8.43 4.37
CA ILE A 90 13.08 -7.18 3.76
C ILE A 90 14.05 -7.41 2.61
N ASP A 91 14.86 -8.47 2.68
CA ASP A 91 15.86 -8.80 1.67
C ASP A 91 15.21 -9.30 0.36
N ASP A 92 14.01 -9.87 0.44
CA ASP A 92 13.26 -10.35 -0.73
C ASP A 92 12.54 -9.22 -1.49
N ILE A 93 12.45 -8.03 -0.89
CA ILE A 93 11.86 -6.87 -1.55
C ILE A 93 12.94 -6.16 -2.37
N PRO A 94 12.75 -5.98 -3.70
CA PRO A 94 13.74 -5.32 -4.55
C PRO A 94 13.93 -3.85 -4.16
N VAL A 95 15.06 -3.27 -4.53
CA VAL A 95 15.23 -1.82 -4.51
C VAL A 95 14.32 -1.20 -5.56
N TYR A 96 13.65 -0.12 -5.22
CA TYR A 96 12.76 0.59 -6.15
C TYR A 96 13.59 1.22 -7.29
N ASP A 97 13.29 0.83 -8.51
CA ASP A 97 13.97 1.26 -9.74
C ASP A 97 13.06 2.05 -10.69
N GLY A 98 11.82 2.33 -10.26
CA GLY A 98 10.81 3.02 -11.07
C GLY A 98 9.90 2.10 -11.86
N SER A 99 10.18 0.81 -11.96
CA SER A 99 9.42 -0.15 -12.77
C SER A 99 8.17 -0.71 -12.10
N SER A 100 8.09 -0.64 -10.77
CA SER A 100 7.00 -1.21 -9.98
C SER A 100 6.13 -0.14 -9.29
N VAL A 101 5.31 -0.55 -8.33
CA VAL A 101 4.58 0.37 -7.44
C VAL A 101 5.56 1.29 -6.74
N GLU A 102 5.28 2.58 -6.76
CA GLU A 102 6.13 3.61 -6.14
C GLU A 102 6.05 3.58 -4.61
N GLY A 103 4.90 3.17 -4.09
CA GLY A 103 4.64 3.14 -2.67
C GLY A 103 4.27 1.76 -2.15
N ILE A 104 4.57 1.52 -0.89
CA ILE A 104 4.17 0.33 -0.16
C ILE A 104 3.38 0.77 1.06
N ARG A 105 2.15 0.25 1.19
CA ARG A 105 1.34 0.42 2.39
C ARG A 105 1.48 -0.81 3.27
N VAL A 106 2.11 -0.64 4.43
CA VAL A 106 2.37 -1.73 5.38
C VAL A 106 1.28 -1.74 6.43
N THR A 107 0.54 -2.84 6.51
CA THR A 107 -0.43 -3.06 7.59
C THR A 107 0.16 -3.99 8.65
N PHE A 108 -0.17 -3.74 9.91
CA PHE A 108 0.34 -4.48 11.06
C PHE A 108 -0.62 -4.44 12.25
N HIS A 109 -0.55 -5.46 13.10
CA HIS A 109 -1.28 -5.46 14.36
C HIS A 109 -0.57 -4.61 15.42
N LYS A 110 -1.33 -4.08 16.38
CA LYS A 110 -0.86 -3.23 17.47
C LYS A 110 0.41 -3.77 18.17
N LYS A 111 0.46 -5.08 18.42
CA LYS A 111 1.60 -5.74 19.10
C LYS A 111 2.89 -5.70 18.27
N GLU A 112 2.78 -5.56 16.97
CA GLU A 112 3.90 -5.60 16.02
C GLU A 112 4.38 -4.19 15.62
N ARG A 113 3.79 -3.14 16.21
CA ARG A 113 3.97 -1.76 15.75
C ARG A 113 5.42 -1.28 15.74
N VAL A 114 6.24 -1.72 16.70
CA VAL A 114 7.64 -1.28 16.80
C VAL A 114 8.47 -1.89 15.69
N GLU A 115 8.42 -3.21 15.55
CA GLU A 115 9.16 -3.96 14.55
C GLU A 115 8.67 -3.64 13.12
N ALA A 116 7.37 -3.40 12.97
CA ALA A 116 6.80 -2.97 11.70
C ALA A 116 7.34 -1.60 11.27
N LEU A 117 7.54 -0.66 12.20
CA LEU A 117 8.14 0.64 11.88
C LEU A 117 9.61 0.51 11.49
N GLU A 118 10.37 -0.37 12.10
CA GLU A 118 11.75 -0.67 11.70
C GLU A 118 11.81 -1.26 10.28
N PHE A 119 10.89 -2.18 9.98
CA PHE A 119 10.74 -2.72 8.63
C PHE A 119 10.39 -1.63 7.62
N CYS A 120 9.47 -0.73 7.97
CA CYS A 120 9.10 0.41 7.14
C CYS A 120 10.29 1.35 6.88
N ALA A 121 11.18 1.54 7.86
CA ALA A 121 12.42 2.31 7.67
C ALA A 121 13.30 1.71 6.58
N LYS A 122 13.49 0.40 6.61
CA LYS A 122 14.27 -0.32 5.59
C LYS A 122 13.63 -0.27 4.20
N LEU A 123 12.30 -0.29 4.11
CA LEU A 123 11.60 -0.07 2.83
C LEU A 123 11.88 1.31 2.25
N LYS A 124 11.95 2.32 3.11
CA LYS A 124 12.27 3.68 2.69
C LYS A 124 13.73 3.79 2.20
N GLU A 125 14.67 3.09 2.86
CA GLU A 125 16.06 3.00 2.40
C GLU A 125 16.17 2.32 1.02
N LYS A 126 15.25 1.41 0.70
CA LYS A 126 15.12 0.81 -0.63
C LYS A 126 14.46 1.72 -1.67
N GLY A 127 14.10 2.97 -1.32
CA GLY A 127 13.58 3.98 -2.23
C GLY A 127 12.06 4.05 -2.36
N TYR A 128 11.29 3.23 -1.64
CA TYR A 128 9.83 3.27 -1.68
C TYR A 128 9.26 4.45 -0.87
N LYS A 129 8.14 4.99 -1.33
CA LYS A 129 7.24 5.78 -0.49
C LYS A 129 6.50 4.82 0.42
N VAL A 130 6.53 5.06 1.74
CA VAL A 130 5.97 4.12 2.70
C VAL A 130 4.77 4.74 3.43
N PHE A 131 3.69 3.99 3.47
CA PHE A 131 2.46 4.31 4.18
C PHE A 131 2.22 3.26 5.25
N ILE A 132 1.77 3.67 6.43
CA ILE A 132 1.46 2.72 7.50
C ILE A 132 -0.04 2.62 7.73
N GLN A 133 -0.46 1.42 8.13
CA GLN A 133 -1.82 1.16 8.59
C GLN A 133 -1.79 0.28 9.84
N GLY A 134 -1.94 0.90 11.00
CA GLY A 134 -2.18 0.17 12.25
C GLY A 134 -3.60 -0.41 12.24
N MET A 135 -3.70 -1.75 12.20
CA MET A 135 -5.00 -2.43 12.22
C MET A 135 -5.69 -2.24 13.57
N VAL A 136 -7.04 -2.15 13.51
CA VAL A 136 -7.90 -1.98 14.70
C VAL A 136 -7.45 -0.78 15.55
N SER A 137 -7.25 0.37 14.92
CA SER A 137 -6.74 1.59 15.56
C SER A 137 -7.56 2.04 16.78
N LEU A 138 -8.86 1.74 16.81
CA LEU A 138 -9.71 1.99 17.99
C LEU A 138 -9.32 1.18 19.25
N SER A 139 -8.48 0.16 19.12
CA SER A 139 -7.97 -0.62 20.26
C SER A 139 -6.71 -0.03 20.90
N TYR A 140 -6.14 1.00 20.29
CA TYR A 140 -4.97 1.70 20.85
C TYR A 140 -5.40 2.61 21.99
N THR A 141 -4.58 2.67 23.03
CA THR A 141 -4.71 3.76 24.01
C THR A 141 -4.21 5.06 23.39
N ASP A 142 -4.59 6.19 23.94
CA ASP A 142 -4.11 7.50 23.49
C ASP A 142 -2.58 7.58 23.51
N GLU A 143 -1.95 7.01 24.54
CA GLU A 143 -0.50 6.98 24.70
C GLU A 143 0.17 6.13 23.58
N GLU A 144 -0.38 4.96 23.29
CA GLU A 144 0.13 4.08 22.24
C GLU A 144 -0.04 4.70 20.84
N PHE A 145 -1.15 5.38 20.63
CA PHE A 145 -1.42 6.06 19.37
C PHE A 145 -0.50 7.28 19.19
N LEU A 146 -0.28 8.06 20.26
CA LEU A 146 0.65 9.18 20.24
C LEU A 146 2.11 8.71 20.06
N ASP A 147 2.51 7.59 20.67
CA ASP A 147 3.83 7.00 20.45
C ASP A 147 4.01 6.58 18.98
N LEU A 148 3.00 5.94 18.40
CA LEU A 148 3.01 5.57 16.98
C LEU A 148 3.17 6.80 16.09
N ILE A 149 2.39 7.86 16.33
CA ILE A 149 2.47 9.11 15.56
C ILE A 149 3.84 9.77 15.73
N LYS A 150 4.38 9.84 16.95
CA LYS A 150 5.69 10.43 17.21
C LYS A 150 6.82 9.69 16.50
N ARG A 151 6.81 8.36 16.57
CA ARG A 151 7.79 7.50 15.88
C ARG A 151 7.67 7.63 14.36
N TRP A 152 6.44 7.75 13.88
CA TRP A 152 6.15 7.88 12.45
C TRP A 152 6.32 9.30 11.94
N GLY A 153 5.88 10.31 12.71
CA GLY A 153 5.73 11.70 12.28
C GLY A 153 7.02 12.50 12.11
N ILE A 154 8.14 12.02 12.63
CA ILE A 154 9.39 12.79 12.60
C ILE A 154 10.10 12.66 11.23
N HIS A 155 9.83 11.61 10.42
CA HIS A 155 10.57 11.33 9.20
C HIS A 155 9.74 10.80 8.02
N TRP A 156 8.38 10.81 8.06
CA TRP A 156 7.58 9.96 7.18
C TRP A 156 6.45 10.71 6.49
N ASP A 157 6.19 10.32 5.27
CA ASP A 157 5.31 11.09 4.40
C ASP A 157 3.83 11.07 4.79
N ARG A 158 3.27 10.10 5.53
CA ARG A 158 1.87 10.12 6.03
C ARG A 158 1.41 8.91 6.85
N VAL A 159 0.43 9.14 7.71
CA VAL A 159 -0.36 8.14 8.43
C VAL A 159 -1.73 8.04 7.77
N ILE A 160 -2.16 6.83 7.43
CA ILE A 160 -3.53 6.54 7.03
C ILE A 160 -4.19 5.75 8.15
N CYS A 161 -5.26 6.31 8.73
CA CYS A 161 -6.11 5.62 9.69
C CYS A 161 -7.44 5.28 8.99
N ASN A 162 -7.84 4.03 9.10
CA ASN A 162 -9.20 3.58 8.77
C ASN A 162 -10.01 3.48 10.06
#